data_efb4b12bd5320d79d55b7af21897c96a
#
_entry.id   efb4b12bd5320d79d55b7af21897c96a
#
_cell.length_a   1.000
_cell.length_b   1.000
_cell.length_c   1.000
_cell.angle_alpha   90.00
_cell.angle_beta   90.00
_cell.angle_gamma   90.00
#
_symmetry.space_group_name_H-M   'P 1'
#
loop_
_entity.id
_entity.type
_entity.pdbx_description
1 polymer ?
#
loop_
_entity_poly.entity_id
_entity_poly.type
_entity_poly.pdbx_seq_one_letter_code
_entity_poly.pdbx_strand_id
1 'polypeptide(L)'
;MHVSKDPTGLYGLMAEFDSAQGIVDAATQAVAAGYTKLEAYSPIPIEELNDIIHKKRTVLPQMVLFMAFCGMMTGFALQYWASVVAYPLNVGGRPLATWPAFIIPSYELTILFSALTAAIGMIALNGLPQPYHPVFNVARFSLASSDKFFLVIEAEDAHFTAERTGSFLQGLGAKGVYDVAH
;
A
#
# COMPACT_ATOMS: atom_id res chain seq x y z
N MET A 1 8.81 -1.75 15.06
CA MET A 1 9.02 -0.65 16.01
C MET A 1 10.03 0.30 15.33
N HIS A 2 9.52 1.28 14.58
CA HIS A 2 10.36 2.29 13.91
C HIS A 2 10.79 3.29 15.00
N VAL A 3 12.04 3.27 15.37
CA VAL A 3 12.62 4.28 16.28
C VAL A 3 12.95 5.49 15.41
N SER A 4 12.25 6.60 15.61
CA SER A 4 12.57 7.89 14.99
C SER A 4 14.02 8.27 15.26
N LYS A 5 14.75 8.64 14.21
CA LYS A 5 16.11 9.18 14.31
C LYS A 5 16.15 10.67 14.67
N ASP A 6 15.01 11.33 14.76
CA ASP A 6 14.96 12.75 15.05
C ASP A 6 15.02 13.00 16.56
N PRO A 7 16.01 13.80 17.05
CA PRO A 7 16.16 14.15 18.46
C PRO A 7 15.00 15.01 19.00
N THR A 8 14.11 15.54 18.14
CA THR A 8 12.98 16.39 18.53
C THR A 8 11.75 15.60 18.97
N GLY A 9 11.69 14.28 18.75
CA GLY A 9 10.52 13.46 19.05
C GLY A 9 9.30 13.75 18.16
N LEU A 10 9.51 14.46 17.05
CA LEU A 10 8.47 14.75 16.06
C LEU A 10 8.39 13.61 15.04
N TYR A 11 7.17 13.19 14.71
CA TYR A 11 6.88 12.34 13.56
C TYR A 11 7.00 13.13 12.25
N GLY A 12 6.54 14.38 12.25
CA GLY A 12 6.57 15.26 11.10
C GLY A 12 5.80 16.57 11.32
N LEU A 13 5.61 17.30 10.22
CA LEU A 13 4.79 18.50 10.17
C LEU A 13 3.57 18.27 9.27
N MET A 14 2.40 18.66 9.76
CA MET A 14 1.11 18.55 9.09
C MET A 14 0.59 19.91 8.67
N ALA A 15 0.29 20.09 7.39
CA ALA A 15 -0.32 21.31 6.84
C ALA A 15 -1.79 21.06 6.49
N GLU A 16 -2.68 21.99 6.86
CA GLU A 16 -4.13 21.94 6.60
C GLU A 16 -4.49 22.80 5.39
N PHE A 17 -5.33 22.25 4.48
CA PHE A 17 -5.86 22.94 3.31
C PHE A 17 -7.38 22.83 3.25
N ASP A 18 -8.03 23.84 2.65
CA ASP A 18 -9.50 23.88 2.52
C ASP A 18 -10.01 23.32 1.19
N SER A 19 -9.13 23.04 0.22
CA SER A 19 -9.53 22.58 -1.10
C SER A 19 -8.66 21.45 -1.64
N ALA A 20 -9.26 20.60 -2.47
CA ALA A 20 -8.57 19.54 -3.16
C ALA A 20 -7.44 20.07 -4.06
N GLN A 21 -7.68 21.18 -4.77
CA GLN A 21 -6.66 21.81 -5.61
C GLN A 21 -5.49 22.32 -4.77
N GLY A 22 -5.77 22.92 -3.61
CA GLY A 22 -4.73 23.44 -2.72
C GLY A 22 -3.75 22.36 -2.25
N ILE A 23 -4.25 21.17 -1.88
CA ILE A 23 -3.36 20.07 -1.47
C ILE A 23 -2.59 19.48 -2.65
N VAL A 24 -3.17 19.41 -3.86
CA VAL A 24 -2.50 18.94 -5.08
C VAL A 24 -1.35 19.88 -5.44
N ASP A 25 -1.59 21.18 -5.43
CA ASP A 25 -0.58 22.20 -5.72
C ASP A 25 0.55 22.17 -4.67
N ALA A 26 0.18 22.01 -3.39
CA ALA A 26 1.13 21.89 -2.29
C ALA A 26 1.99 20.63 -2.39
N ALA A 27 1.39 19.46 -2.67
CA ALA A 27 2.11 18.22 -2.86
C ALA A 27 3.07 18.28 -4.06
N THR A 28 2.63 18.89 -5.16
CA THR A 28 3.48 19.09 -6.36
C THR A 28 4.70 19.93 -6.04
N GLN A 29 4.51 21.04 -5.32
CA GLN A 29 5.61 21.91 -4.92
C GLN A 29 6.53 21.23 -3.90
N ALA A 30 5.99 20.43 -2.96
CA ALA A 30 6.79 19.68 -2.01
C ALA A 30 7.69 18.63 -2.69
N VAL A 31 7.14 17.90 -3.67
CA VAL A 31 7.94 16.95 -4.48
C VAL A 31 8.99 17.69 -5.32
N ALA A 32 8.66 18.84 -5.91
CA ALA A 32 9.60 19.66 -6.66
C ALA A 32 10.72 20.24 -5.76
N ALA A 33 10.43 20.52 -4.48
CA ALA A 33 11.41 20.94 -3.48
C ALA A 33 12.33 19.80 -2.99
N GLY A 34 12.07 18.54 -3.41
CA GLY A 34 12.90 17.39 -3.12
C GLY A 34 12.44 16.53 -1.94
N TYR A 35 11.31 16.86 -1.32
CA TYR A 35 10.72 15.99 -0.30
C TYR A 35 10.23 14.67 -0.91
N THR A 36 10.54 13.56 -0.23
CA THR A 36 10.26 12.21 -0.71
C THR A 36 9.35 11.41 0.23
N LYS A 37 9.31 11.79 1.51
CA LYS A 37 8.47 11.18 2.54
C LYS A 37 7.27 12.07 2.83
N LEU A 38 6.26 11.95 1.97
CA LEU A 38 5.04 12.74 1.99
C LEU A 38 3.85 11.81 2.18
N GLU A 39 2.93 12.21 3.03
CA GLU A 39 1.63 11.57 3.20
C GLU A 39 0.53 12.60 3.00
N ALA A 40 -0.55 12.22 2.32
CA ALA A 40 -1.69 13.09 2.11
C ALA A 40 -2.98 12.40 2.55
N TYR A 41 -3.81 13.17 3.22
CA TYR A 41 -5.09 12.70 3.74
C TYR A 41 -6.21 13.59 3.20
N SER A 42 -7.24 12.97 2.63
CA SER A 42 -8.38 13.66 2.02
C SER A 42 -9.68 12.89 2.27
N PRO A 43 -10.81 13.58 2.42
CA PRO A 43 -12.12 12.95 2.60
C PRO A 43 -12.65 12.31 1.31
N ILE A 44 -12.11 12.71 0.16
CA ILE A 44 -12.48 12.20 -1.18
C ILE A 44 -11.23 11.70 -1.89
N PRO A 45 -11.35 10.69 -2.76
CA PRO A 45 -10.22 10.21 -3.55
C PRO A 45 -9.77 11.28 -4.57
N ILE A 46 -8.47 11.58 -4.59
CA ILE A 46 -7.83 12.51 -5.53
C ILE A 46 -6.77 11.71 -6.29
N GLU A 47 -7.07 11.34 -7.54
CA GLU A 47 -6.17 10.49 -8.36
C GLU A 47 -4.83 11.17 -8.63
N GLU A 48 -4.85 12.48 -8.92
CA GLU A 48 -3.65 13.28 -9.19
C GLU A 48 -2.65 13.25 -8.02
N LEU A 49 -3.17 13.25 -6.79
CA LEU A 49 -2.35 13.23 -5.58
C LEU A 49 -1.59 11.90 -5.42
N ASN A 50 -2.22 10.81 -5.82
CA ASN A 50 -1.59 9.49 -5.79
C ASN A 50 -0.42 9.41 -6.79
N ASP A 51 -0.56 9.97 -7.99
CA ASP A 51 0.49 9.98 -9.00
C ASP A 51 1.67 10.89 -8.61
N ILE A 52 1.41 11.96 -7.85
CA ILE A 52 2.43 12.89 -7.37
C ILE A 52 3.25 12.26 -6.23
N ILE A 53 2.58 11.70 -5.22
CA ILE A 53 3.22 11.20 -3.99
C ILE A 53 3.77 9.79 -4.20
N HIS A 54 2.99 8.89 -4.80
CA HIS A 54 3.33 7.48 -4.99
C HIS A 54 3.78 7.18 -6.41
N LYS A 55 4.97 7.65 -6.81
CA LYS A 55 5.57 7.35 -8.13
C LYS A 55 5.85 5.86 -8.37
N LYS A 56 5.86 5.02 -7.33
CA LYS A 56 6.14 3.60 -7.45
C LYS A 56 4.84 2.80 -7.49
N ARG A 57 4.66 2.02 -8.56
CA ARG A 57 3.58 1.04 -8.63
C ARG A 57 3.78 -0.03 -7.56
N THR A 58 2.69 -0.44 -6.94
CA THR A 58 2.72 -1.56 -6.00
C THR A 58 3.19 -2.85 -6.68
N VAL A 59 3.94 -3.67 -5.94
CA VAL A 59 4.40 -4.99 -6.40
C VAL A 59 3.33 -6.08 -6.21
N LEU A 60 2.22 -5.76 -5.54
CA LEU A 60 1.17 -6.73 -5.20
C LEU A 60 0.60 -7.48 -6.43
N PRO A 61 0.24 -6.83 -7.56
CA PRO A 61 -0.27 -7.55 -8.72
C PRO A 61 0.72 -8.56 -9.30
N GLN A 62 2.02 -8.24 -9.26
CA GLN A 62 3.07 -9.16 -9.74
C GLN A 62 3.21 -10.37 -8.83
N MET A 63 3.14 -10.18 -7.51
CA MET A 63 3.14 -11.27 -6.53
C MET A 63 1.93 -12.19 -6.71
N VAL A 64 0.74 -11.61 -6.90
CA VAL A 64 -0.50 -12.37 -7.13
C VAL A 64 -0.40 -13.19 -8.42
N LEU A 65 0.10 -12.59 -9.51
CA LEU A 65 0.29 -13.29 -10.79
C LEU A 65 1.27 -14.46 -10.65
N PHE A 66 2.39 -14.26 -9.98
CA PHE A 66 3.38 -15.31 -9.75
C PHE A 66 2.79 -16.47 -8.95
N MET A 67 2.07 -16.16 -7.87
CA MET A 67 1.45 -17.20 -7.03
C MET A 67 0.27 -17.89 -7.73
N ALA A 68 -0.45 -17.19 -8.61
CA ALA A 68 -1.45 -17.81 -9.50
C ALA A 68 -0.82 -18.91 -10.35
N PHE A 69 0.32 -18.62 -10.97
CA PHE A 69 1.05 -19.61 -11.78
C PHE A 69 1.55 -20.77 -10.93
N CYS A 70 2.09 -20.50 -9.73
CA CYS A 70 2.48 -21.56 -8.79
C CYS A 70 1.29 -22.46 -8.40
N GLY A 71 0.12 -21.87 -8.13
CA GLY A 71 -1.11 -22.61 -7.83
C GLY A 71 -1.54 -23.52 -8.97
N MET A 72 -1.52 -23.00 -10.19
CA MET A 72 -1.83 -23.76 -11.41
C MET A 72 -0.91 -24.97 -11.58
N MET A 73 0.39 -24.74 -11.48
CA MET A 73 1.39 -25.81 -11.60
C MET A 73 1.27 -26.86 -10.49
N THR A 74 1.01 -26.41 -9.27
CA THR A 74 0.81 -27.30 -8.12
C THR A 74 -0.42 -28.19 -8.33
N GLY A 75 -1.54 -27.62 -8.77
CA GLY A 75 -2.77 -28.37 -9.04
C GLY A 75 -2.58 -29.42 -10.13
N PHE A 76 -1.94 -29.01 -11.23
CA PHE A 76 -1.65 -29.94 -12.33
C PHE A 76 -0.69 -31.05 -11.91
N ALA A 77 0.42 -30.72 -11.27
CA ALA A 77 1.42 -31.67 -10.80
C ALA A 77 0.85 -32.65 -9.77
N LEU A 78 0.03 -32.16 -8.84
CA LEU A 78 -0.62 -32.99 -7.84
C LEU A 78 -1.55 -34.04 -8.49
N GLN A 79 -2.38 -33.62 -9.46
CA GLN A 79 -3.28 -34.50 -10.18
C GLN A 79 -2.52 -35.54 -11.03
N TYR A 80 -1.48 -35.09 -11.73
CA TYR A 80 -0.63 -35.97 -12.50
C TYR A 80 0.04 -37.02 -11.60
N TRP A 81 0.65 -36.55 -10.51
CA TRP A 81 1.31 -37.45 -9.54
C TRP A 81 0.33 -38.45 -8.93
N ALA A 82 -0.85 -38.00 -8.49
CA ALA A 82 -1.86 -38.87 -7.89
C ALA A 82 -2.39 -39.91 -8.87
N SER A 83 -2.69 -39.53 -10.13
CA SER A 83 -3.36 -40.39 -11.10
C SER A 83 -2.40 -41.33 -11.86
N VAL A 84 -1.14 -40.89 -12.07
CA VAL A 84 -0.18 -41.63 -12.92
C VAL A 84 0.86 -42.38 -12.09
N VAL A 85 1.30 -41.76 -10.96
CA VAL A 85 2.44 -42.29 -10.18
C VAL A 85 1.99 -43.00 -8.91
N ALA A 86 1.22 -42.31 -8.05
CA ALA A 86 0.88 -42.81 -6.72
C ALA A 86 -0.22 -43.92 -6.76
N TYR A 87 -1.28 -43.67 -7.54
CA TYR A 87 -2.44 -44.56 -7.62
C TYR A 87 -2.89 -44.74 -9.07
N PRO A 88 -2.15 -45.52 -9.89
CA PRO A 88 -2.47 -45.74 -11.31
C PRO A 88 -3.65 -46.71 -11.46
N LEU A 89 -4.85 -46.28 -11.06
CA LEU A 89 -6.07 -47.07 -11.16
C LEU A 89 -6.75 -46.84 -12.50
N ASN A 90 -6.88 -47.90 -13.28
CA ASN A 90 -7.63 -47.86 -14.53
C ASN A 90 -9.11 -48.13 -14.24
N VAL A 91 -9.95 -47.09 -14.36
CA VAL A 91 -11.39 -47.19 -14.18
C VAL A 91 -12.08 -46.97 -15.53
N GLY A 92 -12.77 -48.03 -16.03
CA GLY A 92 -13.54 -47.96 -17.27
C GLY A 92 -12.72 -47.64 -18.53
N GLY A 93 -11.43 -48.03 -18.57
CA GLY A 93 -10.56 -47.74 -19.72
C GLY A 93 -10.09 -46.30 -19.87
N ARG A 94 -10.32 -45.45 -18.88
CA ARG A 94 -9.87 -44.05 -18.90
C ARG A 94 -8.33 -43.97 -18.86
N PRO A 95 -7.68 -43.18 -19.75
CA PRO A 95 -6.26 -42.94 -19.67
C PRO A 95 -5.85 -42.32 -18.34
N LEU A 96 -4.74 -42.76 -17.73
CA LEU A 96 -4.26 -42.25 -16.45
C LEU A 96 -3.90 -40.76 -16.52
N ALA A 97 -3.29 -40.31 -17.60
CA ALA A 97 -2.92 -38.89 -17.85
C ALA A 97 -4.04 -38.15 -18.58
N THR A 98 -5.21 -38.06 -18.00
CA THR A 98 -6.35 -37.33 -18.60
C THR A 98 -6.25 -35.85 -18.26
N TRP A 99 -5.33 -35.15 -18.95
CA TRP A 99 -5.03 -33.73 -18.68
C TRP A 99 -6.25 -32.77 -18.67
N PRO A 100 -7.33 -32.96 -19.50
CA PRO A 100 -8.47 -32.07 -19.42
C PRO A 100 -9.21 -32.11 -18.06
N ALA A 101 -9.18 -33.26 -17.38
CA ALA A 101 -9.75 -33.42 -16.04
C ALA A 101 -8.89 -32.70 -14.96
N PHE A 102 -7.59 -32.47 -15.23
CA PHE A 102 -6.69 -31.78 -14.30
C PHE A 102 -6.86 -30.28 -14.31
N ILE A 103 -7.55 -29.73 -15.31
CA ILE A 103 -7.80 -28.28 -15.43
C ILE A 103 -8.61 -27.78 -14.24
N ILE A 104 -9.65 -28.52 -13.81
CA ILE A 104 -10.54 -28.06 -12.74
C ILE A 104 -9.79 -27.85 -11.42
N PRO A 105 -9.06 -28.84 -10.86
CA PRO A 105 -8.30 -28.62 -9.64
C PRO A 105 -7.15 -27.61 -9.80
N SER A 106 -6.55 -27.53 -10.99
CA SER A 106 -5.53 -26.51 -11.28
C SER A 106 -6.12 -25.11 -11.21
N TYR A 107 -7.30 -24.89 -11.75
CA TYR A 107 -8.03 -23.62 -11.66
C TYR A 107 -8.38 -23.27 -10.22
N GLU A 108 -8.87 -24.21 -9.43
CA GLU A 108 -9.20 -24.01 -8.01
C GLU A 108 -7.97 -23.58 -7.21
N LEU A 109 -6.82 -24.25 -7.38
CA LEU A 109 -5.59 -23.87 -6.70
C LEU A 109 -5.01 -22.55 -7.22
N THR A 110 -5.20 -22.21 -8.50
CA THR A 110 -4.85 -20.89 -9.04
C THR A 110 -5.57 -19.79 -8.30
N ILE A 111 -6.89 -19.91 -8.14
CA ILE A 111 -7.70 -18.93 -7.42
C ILE A 111 -7.31 -18.86 -5.95
N LEU A 112 -7.15 -20.00 -5.30
CA LEU A 112 -6.81 -20.08 -3.88
C LEU A 112 -5.48 -19.37 -3.59
N PHE A 113 -4.43 -19.67 -4.36
CA PHE A 113 -3.12 -19.05 -4.19
C PHE A 113 -3.16 -17.55 -4.49
N SER A 114 -3.89 -17.15 -5.52
CA SER A 114 -4.07 -15.74 -5.88
C SER A 114 -4.78 -14.96 -4.76
N ALA A 115 -5.90 -15.49 -4.26
CA ALA A 115 -6.70 -14.84 -3.23
C ALA A 115 -5.95 -14.71 -1.91
N LEU A 116 -5.27 -15.79 -1.47
CA LEU A 116 -4.46 -15.75 -0.25
C LEU A 116 -3.29 -14.76 -0.38
N THR A 117 -2.63 -14.75 -1.54
CA THR A 117 -1.54 -13.80 -1.79
C THR A 117 -2.02 -12.36 -1.83
N ALA A 118 -3.18 -12.10 -2.44
CA ALA A 118 -3.77 -10.76 -2.44
C ALA A 118 -4.10 -10.30 -1.02
N ALA A 119 -4.77 -11.14 -0.22
CA ALA A 119 -5.16 -10.80 1.15
C ALA A 119 -3.95 -10.62 2.07
N ILE A 120 -3.07 -11.62 2.13
CA ILE A 120 -1.88 -11.59 3.01
C ILE A 120 -0.89 -10.52 2.53
N GLY A 121 -0.67 -10.43 1.22
CA GLY A 121 0.23 -9.46 0.63
C GLY A 121 -0.23 -8.02 0.87
N MET A 122 -1.53 -7.73 0.76
CA MET A 122 -2.09 -6.42 1.10
C MET A 122 -1.85 -6.06 2.56
N ILE A 123 -2.13 -6.97 3.49
CA ILE A 123 -1.90 -6.77 4.93
C ILE A 123 -0.40 -6.52 5.21
N ALA A 124 0.47 -7.37 4.64
CA ALA A 124 1.90 -7.29 4.86
C ALA A 124 2.53 -6.03 4.26
N LEU A 125 2.16 -5.66 3.02
CA LEU A 125 2.70 -4.46 2.36
C LEU A 125 2.24 -3.17 3.01
N ASN A 126 1.05 -3.15 3.60
CA ASN A 126 0.54 -2.00 4.36
C ASN A 126 1.02 -1.97 5.83
N GLY A 127 1.84 -2.95 6.26
CA GLY A 127 2.34 -3.00 7.65
C GLY A 127 1.27 -3.23 8.72
N LEU A 128 0.11 -3.79 8.32
CA LEU A 128 -0.98 -4.05 9.26
C LEU A 128 -0.72 -5.31 10.11
N PRO A 129 -1.18 -5.38 11.37
CA PRO A 129 -2.00 -4.40 12.08
C PRO A 129 -1.22 -3.21 12.62
N GLN A 130 -1.71 -2.00 12.37
CA GLN A 130 -1.16 -0.76 12.91
C GLN A 130 -2.24 -0.07 13.75
N PRO A 131 -2.31 -0.35 15.05
CA PRO A 131 -3.40 0.13 15.91
C PRO A 131 -3.33 1.63 16.21
N TYR A 132 -2.18 2.26 15.97
CA TYR A 132 -1.95 3.67 16.25
C TYR A 132 -1.08 4.31 15.17
N HIS A 133 -1.43 5.54 14.79
CA HIS A 133 -0.62 6.38 13.91
C HIS A 133 -0.45 7.79 14.51
N PRO A 134 0.75 8.38 14.49
CA PRO A 134 1.03 9.67 15.14
C PRO A 134 0.16 10.85 14.67
N VAL A 135 -0.34 10.84 13.45
CA VAL A 135 -1.22 11.89 12.92
C VAL A 135 -2.48 12.10 13.75
N PHE A 136 -2.95 11.08 14.48
CA PHE A 136 -4.10 11.19 15.39
C PHE A 136 -3.82 12.03 16.65
N ASN A 137 -2.56 12.35 16.94
CA ASN A 137 -2.21 13.27 18.02
C ASN A 137 -2.62 14.72 17.73
N VAL A 138 -2.83 15.06 16.47
CA VAL A 138 -3.31 16.38 16.06
C VAL A 138 -4.83 16.40 16.12
N ALA A 139 -5.43 17.13 17.06
CA ALA A 139 -6.89 17.17 17.26
C ALA A 139 -7.65 17.57 15.98
N ARG A 140 -7.09 18.46 15.17
CA ARG A 140 -7.71 18.91 13.91
C ARG A 140 -7.72 17.85 12.82
N PHE A 141 -6.90 16.83 12.92
CA PHE A 141 -6.86 15.71 11.96
C PHE A 141 -8.21 14.97 11.86
N SER A 142 -9.07 15.08 12.88
CA SER A 142 -10.45 14.53 12.81
C SER A 142 -11.24 15.08 11.61
N LEU A 143 -10.92 16.27 11.11
CA LEU A 143 -11.55 16.90 9.94
C LEU A 143 -11.10 16.30 8.61
N ALA A 144 -10.08 15.44 8.58
CA ALA A 144 -9.64 14.71 7.38
C ALA A 144 -10.71 13.78 6.81
N SER A 145 -11.67 13.36 7.65
CA SER A 145 -12.82 12.55 7.23
C SER A 145 -14.07 13.39 6.89
N SER A 146 -14.00 14.72 6.99
CA SER A 146 -15.13 15.62 6.79
C SER A 146 -14.92 16.55 5.60
N ASP A 147 -14.14 17.61 5.78
CA ASP A 147 -14.07 18.70 4.82
C ASP A 147 -12.65 19.30 4.64
N LYS A 148 -11.64 18.75 5.31
CA LYS A 148 -10.28 19.28 5.26
C LYS A 148 -9.31 18.30 4.64
N PHE A 149 -8.26 18.86 4.07
CA PHE A 149 -7.18 18.15 3.40
C PHE A 149 -5.89 18.36 4.17
N PHE A 150 -5.13 17.31 4.38
CA PHE A 150 -3.89 17.40 5.15
C PHE A 150 -2.72 16.82 4.37
N LEU A 151 -1.62 17.58 4.32
CA LEU A 151 -0.33 17.11 3.80
C LEU A 151 0.65 17.01 4.96
N VAL A 152 1.26 15.84 5.11
CA VAL A 152 2.27 15.57 6.13
C VAL A 152 3.63 15.38 5.47
N ILE A 153 4.65 16.02 6.03
CA ILE A 153 6.06 15.77 5.70
C ILE A 153 6.69 15.11 6.91
N GLU A 154 7.16 13.86 6.74
CA GLU A 154 7.76 13.09 7.83
C GLU A 154 9.12 13.64 8.23
N ALA A 155 9.42 13.62 9.52
CA ALA A 155 10.73 14.02 10.05
C ALA A 155 11.88 13.11 9.58
N GLU A 156 11.57 11.91 9.12
CA GLU A 156 12.56 11.00 8.51
C GLU A 156 13.00 11.40 7.09
N ASP A 157 12.39 12.43 6.47
CA ASP A 157 12.80 12.91 5.16
C ASP A 157 14.20 13.55 5.23
N ALA A 158 15.02 13.29 4.22
CA ALA A 158 16.40 13.78 4.18
C ALA A 158 16.52 15.32 4.14
N HIS A 159 15.48 16.00 3.68
CA HIS A 159 15.43 17.47 3.57
C HIS A 159 14.64 18.12 4.72
N PHE A 160 14.16 17.31 5.67
CA PHE A 160 13.35 17.80 6.77
C PHE A 160 14.19 18.62 7.76
N THR A 161 13.67 19.80 8.11
CA THR A 161 14.11 20.61 9.24
C THR A 161 12.87 21.34 9.74
N ALA A 162 12.55 21.25 11.03
CA ALA A 162 11.29 21.75 11.57
C ALA A 162 11.02 23.22 11.18
N GLU A 163 11.99 24.10 11.31
CA GLU A 163 11.87 25.52 10.97
C GLU A 163 11.67 25.76 9.45
N ARG A 164 12.54 25.14 8.63
CA ARG A 164 12.52 25.32 7.18
C ARG A 164 11.27 24.69 6.57
N THR A 165 10.94 23.47 6.97
CA THR A 165 9.77 22.74 6.48
C THR A 165 8.47 23.43 6.93
N GLY A 166 8.43 23.95 8.17
CA GLY A 166 7.29 24.72 8.66
C GLY A 166 7.06 26.01 7.88
N SER A 167 8.12 26.80 7.63
CA SER A 167 8.04 28.00 6.80
C SER A 167 7.65 27.69 5.35
N PHE A 168 8.17 26.60 4.80
CA PHE A 168 7.81 26.14 3.46
C PHE A 168 6.32 25.80 3.38
N LEU A 169 5.79 24.99 4.30
CA LEU A 169 4.37 24.61 4.33
C LEU A 169 3.45 25.82 4.49
N GLN A 170 3.83 26.80 5.32
CA GLN A 170 3.09 28.07 5.43
C GLN A 170 3.09 28.85 4.11
N GLY A 171 4.22 28.88 3.40
CA GLY A 171 4.37 29.52 2.09
C GLY A 171 3.51 28.89 0.98
N LEU A 172 3.07 27.63 1.15
CA LEU A 172 2.18 26.94 0.22
C LEU A 172 0.69 27.31 0.36
N GLY A 173 0.37 28.26 1.24
CA GLY A 173 -1.01 28.68 1.49
C GLY A 173 -1.76 27.76 2.45
N ALA A 174 -1.04 27.04 3.30
CA ALA A 174 -1.64 26.24 4.37
C ALA A 174 -2.40 27.14 5.35
N LYS A 175 -3.60 26.73 5.75
CA LYS A 175 -4.42 27.43 6.75
C LYS A 175 -3.84 27.29 8.16
N GLY A 176 -3.13 26.23 8.42
CA GLY A 176 -2.42 25.94 9.66
C GLY A 176 -1.35 24.89 9.43
N VAL A 177 -0.26 25.00 10.19
CA VAL A 177 0.80 24.00 10.25
C VAL A 177 0.91 23.50 11.68
N TYR A 178 0.88 22.20 11.86
CA TYR A 178 0.83 21.53 13.18
C TYR A 178 1.99 20.56 13.32
N ASP A 179 2.59 20.57 14.50
CA ASP A 179 3.58 19.58 14.89
C ASP A 179 2.88 18.24 15.18
N VAL A 180 3.35 17.19 14.54
CA VAL A 180 2.89 15.82 14.78
C VAL A 180 3.89 15.15 15.71
N ALA A 181 3.54 14.99 16.99
CA ALA A 181 4.35 14.25 17.95
C ALA A 181 4.19 12.74 17.77
N HIS A 182 5.23 11.99 18.13
CA HIS A 182 5.19 10.50 18.16
C HIS A 182 4.23 9.96 19.19
#